data_44013adca7260bb504a6942da49873b1
#
_entry.id   44013adca7260bb504a6942da49873b1
#
_cell.length_a   1.000
_cell.length_b   1.000
_cell.length_c   1.000
_cell.angle_alpha   90.00
_cell.angle_beta   90.00
_cell.angle_gamma   90.00
#
_symmetry.space_group_name_H-M   'P 1'
#
loop_
_entity.id
_entity.type
_entity.pdbx_description
1 polymer ?
#
loop_
_entity_poly.entity_id
_entity_poly.type
_entity_poly.pdbx_seq_one_letter_code
_entity_poly.pdbx_strand_id
1 'polypeptide(L)'
;DERVLRAAQAILEETTELPILIGRPEVIEARSERAGLTIRPGKDFKIVNPESDERYRDYWQAYHGLMSRRGVTPDLAKAIMRTNTTAIGAVMVQQGDADSLICGTFGQYRWHLNYIDNVLGRDGHSAHGALSMMILEDGPLFIADTHVRSEPTPEQLVQTVIGAARHVRRFGLEPNVAFCAQSQFGNLECDTGQRMRDAIEILDAKNLDFVYEGEMNVDAALDPELRERLLPGSRMKGSANVLVFGHADAASGVRNILKMKGGGLEVGPILMGMGNRAHIVTPSITARGLLNMAAIAGTPVTHYG
;
A
#
# COMPACT_ATOMS: atom_id res chain seq x y z
N ASP A 1 -2.53 -20.33 2.97
CA ASP A 1 -3.53 -19.47 3.62
C ASP A 1 -4.85 -19.60 2.88
N GLU A 2 -5.93 -19.97 3.59
CA GLU A 2 -7.25 -20.20 2.97
C GLU A 2 -7.82 -18.91 2.35
N ARG A 3 -7.57 -17.75 2.97
CA ARG A 3 -8.03 -16.45 2.44
C ARG A 3 -7.45 -16.16 1.06
N VAL A 4 -6.19 -16.53 0.83
CA VAL A 4 -5.51 -16.37 -0.47
C VAL A 4 -6.17 -17.28 -1.52
N LEU A 5 -6.49 -18.53 -1.17
CA LEU A 5 -7.14 -19.47 -2.10
C LEU A 5 -8.57 -19.03 -2.45
N ARG A 6 -9.34 -18.57 -1.45
CA ARG A 6 -10.68 -18.00 -1.68
C ARG A 6 -10.61 -16.72 -2.53
N ALA A 7 -9.62 -15.87 -2.29
CA ALA A 7 -9.40 -14.68 -3.12
C ALA A 7 -9.00 -15.08 -4.56
N ALA A 8 -8.14 -16.07 -4.73
CA ALA A 8 -7.75 -16.55 -6.06
C ALA A 8 -8.98 -17.06 -6.85
N GLN A 9 -9.89 -17.80 -6.20
CA GLN A 9 -11.15 -18.22 -6.83
C GLN A 9 -12.01 -17.01 -7.21
N ALA A 10 -12.21 -16.07 -6.30
CA ALA A 10 -13.01 -14.88 -6.57
C ALA A 10 -12.39 -13.99 -7.68
N ILE A 11 -11.07 -13.89 -7.75
CA ILE A 11 -10.37 -13.18 -8.84
C ILE A 11 -10.72 -13.82 -10.19
N LEU A 12 -10.66 -15.13 -10.30
CA LEU A 12 -10.98 -15.86 -11.53
C LEU A 12 -12.46 -15.75 -11.93
N GLU A 13 -13.37 -15.62 -10.96
CA GLU A 13 -14.80 -15.50 -11.19
C GLU A 13 -15.25 -14.06 -11.50
N GLU A 14 -14.62 -13.05 -10.88
CA GLU A 14 -15.09 -11.67 -10.90
C GLU A 14 -14.21 -10.74 -11.75
N THR A 15 -13.01 -11.18 -12.20
CA THR A 15 -12.07 -10.34 -12.94
C THR A 15 -11.47 -11.05 -14.16
N THR A 16 -10.66 -10.34 -14.94
CA THR A 16 -9.85 -10.90 -16.04
C THR A 16 -8.42 -11.24 -15.63
N GLU A 17 -8.07 -11.02 -14.37
CA GLU A 17 -6.74 -11.24 -13.83
C GLU A 17 -6.44 -12.73 -13.65
N LEU A 18 -5.18 -13.13 -13.89
CA LEU A 18 -4.72 -14.50 -13.70
C LEU A 18 -3.81 -14.60 -12.47
N PRO A 19 -4.29 -15.21 -11.37
CA PRO A 19 -3.46 -15.38 -10.19
C PRO A 19 -2.26 -16.30 -10.44
N ILE A 20 -1.12 -15.93 -9.85
CA ILE A 20 0.07 -16.78 -9.75
C ILE A 20 0.33 -17.02 -8.26
N LEU A 21 0.25 -18.27 -7.81
CA LEU A 21 0.50 -18.62 -6.43
C LEU A 21 1.90 -19.19 -6.26
N ILE A 22 2.65 -18.67 -5.29
CA ILE A 22 3.98 -19.17 -4.95
C ILE A 22 3.84 -20.20 -3.82
N GLY A 23 4.21 -21.45 -4.07
CA GLY A 23 4.12 -22.51 -3.09
C GLY A 23 4.19 -23.91 -3.69
N ARG A 24 4.11 -24.94 -2.81
CA ARG A 24 4.12 -26.35 -3.22
C ARG A 24 2.74 -26.76 -3.76
N PRO A 25 2.68 -27.31 -4.97
CA PRO A 25 1.40 -27.69 -5.62
C PRO A 25 0.53 -28.59 -4.73
N GLU A 26 1.10 -29.62 -4.14
CA GLU A 26 0.38 -30.62 -3.31
C GLU A 26 -0.26 -29.95 -2.07
N VAL A 27 0.42 -28.96 -1.49
CA VAL A 27 -0.10 -28.21 -0.34
C VAL A 27 -1.24 -27.28 -0.75
N ILE A 28 -1.11 -26.66 -1.91
CA ILE A 28 -2.15 -25.76 -2.47
C ILE A 28 -3.39 -26.59 -2.80
N GLU A 29 -3.24 -27.70 -3.49
CA GLU A 29 -4.33 -28.61 -3.86
C GLU A 29 -5.08 -29.14 -2.64
N ALA A 30 -4.36 -29.75 -1.69
CA ALA A 30 -4.98 -30.29 -0.47
C ALA A 30 -5.70 -29.22 0.37
N ARG A 31 -5.22 -27.96 0.36
CA ARG A 31 -5.90 -26.86 1.06
C ARG A 31 -7.10 -26.34 0.29
N SER A 32 -7.05 -26.30 -1.03
CA SER A 32 -8.19 -25.93 -1.88
C SER A 32 -9.35 -26.92 -1.70
N GLU A 33 -9.06 -28.22 -1.74
CA GLU A 33 -10.05 -29.28 -1.48
C GLU A 33 -10.68 -29.18 -0.08
N ARG A 34 -9.84 -28.98 0.96
CA ARG A 34 -10.32 -28.82 2.34
C ARG A 34 -11.21 -27.56 2.51
N ALA A 35 -10.94 -26.52 1.77
CA ALA A 35 -11.72 -25.28 1.78
C ALA A 35 -12.99 -25.37 0.89
N GLY A 36 -13.19 -26.49 0.20
CA GLY A 36 -14.32 -26.70 -0.71
C GLY A 36 -14.26 -25.83 -1.97
N LEU A 37 -13.06 -25.47 -2.43
CA LEU A 37 -12.86 -24.62 -3.59
C LEU A 37 -12.84 -25.47 -4.87
N THR A 38 -13.33 -24.89 -5.97
CA THR A 38 -13.41 -25.56 -7.28
C THR A 38 -12.23 -25.30 -8.19
N ILE A 39 -11.33 -24.36 -7.81
CA ILE A 39 -10.14 -24.00 -8.58
C ILE A 39 -9.07 -25.10 -8.56
N ARG A 40 -8.45 -25.32 -9.70
CA ARG A 40 -7.45 -26.39 -9.89
C ARG A 40 -6.08 -25.81 -10.23
N PRO A 41 -5.05 -26.18 -9.44
CA PRO A 41 -3.67 -25.79 -9.72
C PRO A 41 -3.22 -26.18 -11.14
N GLY A 42 -2.52 -25.28 -11.82
CA GLY A 42 -1.98 -25.50 -13.16
C GLY A 42 -3.00 -25.47 -14.29
N LYS A 43 -4.31 -25.50 -13.98
CA LYS A 43 -5.38 -25.36 -14.97
C LYS A 43 -6.02 -23.97 -14.92
N ASP A 44 -6.50 -23.59 -13.74
CA ASP A 44 -7.26 -22.36 -13.57
C ASP A 44 -6.33 -21.18 -13.15
N PHE A 45 -5.20 -21.48 -12.53
CA PHE A 45 -4.18 -20.51 -12.15
C PHE A 45 -2.76 -21.08 -12.19
N LYS A 46 -1.74 -20.24 -12.27
CA LYS A 46 -0.34 -20.66 -12.31
C LYS A 46 0.22 -20.88 -10.91
N ILE A 47 1.15 -21.85 -10.78
CA ILE A 47 1.92 -22.08 -9.57
C ILE A 47 3.41 -21.92 -9.88
N VAL A 48 4.10 -21.22 -8.98
CA VAL A 48 5.55 -21.18 -8.91
C VAL A 48 5.98 -21.98 -7.69
N ASN A 49 6.53 -23.17 -7.93
CA ASN A 49 7.08 -24.00 -6.85
C ASN A 49 8.55 -23.65 -6.64
N PRO A 50 8.93 -23.03 -5.50
CA PRO A 50 10.32 -22.63 -5.25
C PRO A 50 11.32 -23.81 -5.30
N GLU A 51 10.86 -25.05 -5.11
CA GLU A 51 11.73 -26.24 -5.09
C GLU A 51 12.05 -26.78 -6.48
N SER A 52 11.17 -26.56 -7.48
CA SER A 52 11.27 -27.19 -8.81
C SER A 52 11.02 -26.26 -9.99
N ASP A 53 10.81 -24.96 -9.78
CA ASP A 53 10.59 -24.01 -10.89
C ASP A 53 11.83 -23.91 -11.78
N GLU A 54 11.66 -24.03 -13.09
CA GLU A 54 12.73 -24.00 -14.07
C GLU A 54 13.51 -22.66 -14.06
N ARG A 55 12.82 -21.55 -13.72
CA ARG A 55 13.38 -20.20 -13.64
C ARG A 55 14.14 -19.93 -12.35
N TYR A 56 14.22 -20.89 -11.42
CA TYR A 56 14.91 -20.72 -10.14
C TYR A 56 16.35 -20.22 -10.29
N ARG A 57 17.08 -20.70 -11.33
CA ARG A 57 18.44 -20.26 -11.58
C ARG A 57 18.47 -18.77 -11.94
N ASP A 58 17.58 -18.33 -12.81
CA ASP A 58 17.53 -16.95 -13.27
C ASP A 58 17.11 -16.02 -12.13
N TYR A 59 16.18 -16.45 -11.29
CA TYR A 59 15.72 -15.68 -10.13
C TYR A 59 16.81 -15.45 -9.09
N TRP A 60 17.55 -16.50 -8.68
CA TRP A 60 18.62 -16.27 -7.70
C TRP A 60 19.80 -15.49 -8.30
N GLN A 61 20.09 -15.62 -9.57
CA GLN A 61 21.12 -14.83 -10.24
C GLN A 61 20.69 -13.35 -10.35
N ALA A 62 19.46 -13.07 -10.72
CA ALA A 62 18.90 -11.72 -10.75
C ALA A 62 18.95 -11.08 -9.35
N TYR A 63 18.45 -11.79 -8.33
CA TYR A 63 18.50 -11.32 -6.95
C TYR A 63 19.93 -11.08 -6.45
N HIS A 64 20.86 -12.00 -6.72
CA HIS A 64 22.27 -11.84 -6.38
C HIS A 64 22.88 -10.62 -7.10
N GLY A 65 22.61 -10.44 -8.38
CA GLY A 65 23.08 -9.28 -9.15
C GLY A 65 22.65 -7.95 -8.50
N LEU A 66 21.41 -7.89 -7.99
CA LEU A 66 20.88 -6.72 -7.29
C LEU A 66 21.52 -6.50 -5.91
N MET A 67 21.82 -7.58 -5.18
CA MET A 67 22.13 -7.55 -3.75
C MET A 67 23.59 -7.85 -3.41
N SER A 68 24.42 -8.24 -4.37
CA SER A 68 25.81 -8.63 -4.14
C SER A 68 26.64 -7.54 -3.42
N ARG A 69 26.45 -6.28 -3.82
CA ARG A 69 27.11 -5.13 -3.17
C ARG A 69 26.52 -4.73 -1.81
N ARG A 70 25.47 -5.45 -1.38
CA ARG A 70 24.85 -5.34 -0.04
C ARG A 70 25.16 -6.57 0.83
N GLY A 71 26.17 -7.38 0.44
CA GLY A 71 26.66 -8.51 1.22
C GLY A 71 25.90 -9.83 1.01
N VAL A 72 25.03 -9.91 0.01
CA VAL A 72 24.35 -11.17 -0.33
C VAL A 72 25.27 -12.04 -1.17
N THR A 73 25.69 -13.20 -0.62
CA THR A 73 26.47 -14.20 -1.35
C THR A 73 25.59 -15.01 -2.31
N PRO A 74 26.17 -15.71 -3.32
CA PRO A 74 25.39 -16.59 -4.19
C PRO A 74 24.58 -17.65 -3.42
N ASP A 75 25.16 -18.24 -2.38
CA ASP A 75 24.48 -19.28 -1.59
C ASP A 75 23.33 -18.68 -0.75
N LEU A 76 23.49 -17.48 -0.21
CA LEU A 76 22.43 -16.78 0.47
C LEU A 76 21.29 -16.42 -0.52
N ALA A 77 21.63 -15.95 -1.74
CA ALA A 77 20.65 -15.66 -2.77
C ALA A 77 19.84 -16.92 -3.16
N LYS A 78 20.51 -18.07 -3.32
CA LYS A 78 19.86 -19.35 -3.56
C LYS A 78 18.90 -19.74 -2.43
N ALA A 79 19.33 -19.58 -1.17
CA ALA A 79 18.50 -19.88 -0.01
C ALA A 79 17.27 -18.98 0.05
N ILE A 80 17.42 -17.67 -0.17
CA ILE A 80 16.31 -16.71 -0.20
C ILE A 80 15.30 -17.09 -1.29
N MET A 81 15.74 -17.40 -2.50
CA MET A 81 14.87 -17.80 -3.61
C MET A 81 14.22 -19.19 -3.43
N ARG A 82 14.55 -19.93 -2.39
CA ARG A 82 13.87 -21.18 -2.01
C ARG A 82 12.84 -20.99 -0.89
N THR A 83 13.02 -19.97 -0.04
CA THR A 83 12.27 -19.88 1.21
C THR A 83 11.43 -18.61 1.35
N ASN A 84 11.75 -17.56 0.60
CA ASN A 84 11.12 -16.26 0.76
C ASN A 84 10.19 -15.93 -0.41
N THR A 85 8.90 -16.16 -0.21
CA THR A 85 7.89 -15.94 -1.24
C THR A 85 7.76 -14.49 -1.68
N THR A 86 8.02 -13.51 -0.79
CA THR A 86 8.01 -12.08 -1.14
C THR A 86 9.16 -11.73 -2.06
N ALA A 87 10.37 -12.22 -1.76
CA ALA A 87 11.54 -12.00 -2.60
C ALA A 87 11.37 -12.66 -3.97
N ILE A 88 10.82 -13.89 -4.02
CA ILE A 88 10.49 -14.59 -5.26
C ILE A 88 9.50 -13.76 -6.10
N GLY A 89 8.38 -13.35 -5.50
CA GLY A 89 7.37 -12.56 -6.20
C GLY A 89 7.91 -11.21 -6.68
N ALA A 90 8.75 -10.53 -5.89
CA ALA A 90 9.38 -9.28 -6.29
C ALA A 90 10.33 -9.47 -7.50
N VAL A 91 11.12 -10.56 -7.52
CA VAL A 91 11.98 -10.89 -8.67
C VAL A 91 11.14 -11.25 -9.89
N MET A 92 10.04 -12.00 -9.73
CA MET A 92 9.11 -12.29 -10.83
C MET A 92 8.58 -11.01 -11.49
N VAL A 93 8.16 -10.03 -10.68
CA VAL A 93 7.71 -8.73 -11.20
C VAL A 93 8.85 -7.97 -11.87
N GLN A 94 10.04 -8.00 -11.30
CA GLN A 94 11.21 -7.34 -11.86
C GLN A 94 11.64 -7.95 -13.22
N GLN A 95 11.45 -9.26 -13.40
CA GLN A 95 11.75 -9.98 -14.66
C GLN A 95 10.60 -9.92 -15.68
N GLY A 96 9.42 -9.44 -15.29
CA GLY A 96 8.23 -9.40 -16.17
C GLY A 96 7.46 -10.72 -16.23
N ASP A 97 7.71 -11.66 -15.31
CA ASP A 97 6.95 -12.90 -15.19
C ASP A 97 5.60 -12.73 -14.49
N ALA A 98 5.42 -11.60 -13.82
CA ALA A 98 4.18 -11.13 -13.22
C ALA A 98 4.09 -9.61 -13.31
N ASP A 99 2.87 -9.06 -13.40
CA ASP A 99 2.65 -7.63 -13.49
C ASP A 99 2.71 -6.95 -12.12
N SER A 100 2.24 -7.63 -11.08
CA SER A 100 2.21 -7.11 -9.71
C SER A 100 2.32 -8.21 -8.65
N LEU A 101 2.78 -7.82 -7.46
CA LEU A 101 2.90 -8.67 -6.28
C LEU A 101 1.94 -8.20 -5.18
N ILE A 102 1.17 -9.12 -4.61
CA ILE A 102 0.45 -8.92 -3.36
C ILE A 102 1.00 -9.88 -2.31
N CYS A 103 1.48 -9.36 -1.19
CA CYS A 103 2.03 -10.15 -0.07
C CYS A 103 1.58 -9.57 1.28
N GLY A 104 1.95 -10.21 2.40
CA GLY A 104 1.71 -9.68 3.76
C GLY A 104 0.54 -10.31 4.50
N THR A 105 -0.01 -11.43 4.03
CA THR A 105 -1.01 -12.20 4.79
C THR A 105 -0.45 -12.83 6.06
N PHE A 106 0.87 -12.83 6.21
CA PHE A 106 1.63 -13.23 7.40
C PHE A 106 2.90 -12.38 7.52
N GLY A 107 3.54 -12.40 8.67
CA GLY A 107 4.78 -11.66 8.92
C GLY A 107 4.58 -10.17 9.19
N GLN A 108 5.67 -9.46 9.29
CA GLN A 108 5.68 -8.03 9.56
C GLN A 108 5.72 -7.22 8.27
N TYR A 109 4.95 -6.15 8.19
CA TYR A 109 4.90 -5.25 7.04
C TYR A 109 6.29 -4.78 6.58
N ARG A 110 7.12 -4.33 7.52
CA ARG A 110 8.48 -3.84 7.26
C ARG A 110 9.40 -4.92 6.66
N TRP A 111 9.20 -6.17 7.04
CA TRP A 111 9.97 -7.28 6.49
C TRP A 111 9.68 -7.48 5.00
N HIS A 112 8.40 -7.47 4.61
CA HIS A 112 8.01 -7.53 3.20
C HIS A 112 8.50 -6.31 2.42
N LEU A 113 8.34 -5.10 3.00
CA LEU A 113 8.77 -3.86 2.40
C LEU A 113 10.26 -3.86 2.05
N ASN A 114 11.11 -4.39 2.94
CA ASN A 114 12.55 -4.46 2.68
C ASN A 114 12.89 -5.29 1.43
N TYR A 115 12.22 -6.42 1.20
CA TYR A 115 12.45 -7.22 -0.02
C TYR A 115 11.93 -6.53 -1.27
N ILE A 116 10.75 -5.93 -1.19
CA ILE A 116 10.17 -5.17 -2.31
C ILE A 116 11.06 -3.99 -2.67
N ASP A 117 11.47 -3.20 -1.69
CA ASP A 117 12.31 -2.01 -1.91
C ASP A 117 13.69 -2.38 -2.47
N ASN A 118 14.27 -3.47 -1.99
CA ASN A 118 15.56 -3.97 -2.47
C ASN A 118 15.52 -4.45 -3.93
N VAL A 119 14.40 -5.00 -4.39
CA VAL A 119 14.26 -5.56 -5.74
C VAL A 119 13.61 -4.58 -6.70
N LEU A 120 12.48 -3.96 -6.30
CA LEU A 120 11.66 -3.09 -7.14
C LEU A 120 11.90 -1.59 -6.91
N GLY A 121 12.54 -1.22 -5.79
CA GLY A 121 12.84 0.17 -5.40
C GLY A 121 14.00 0.79 -6.17
N ARG A 122 14.02 0.62 -7.51
CA ARG A 122 15.06 1.12 -8.41
C ARG A 122 14.42 1.89 -9.56
N ASP A 123 15.23 2.53 -10.37
CA ASP A 123 14.78 3.25 -11.58
C ASP A 123 13.76 4.37 -11.27
N GLY A 124 14.00 5.09 -10.16
CA GLY A 124 13.14 6.18 -9.72
C GLY A 124 11.94 5.76 -8.89
N HIS A 125 11.75 4.46 -8.65
CA HIS A 125 10.72 3.97 -7.74
C HIS A 125 11.25 3.84 -6.31
N SER A 126 10.45 4.27 -5.34
CA SER A 126 10.69 4.04 -3.91
C SER A 126 9.37 4.08 -3.16
N ALA A 127 9.25 3.33 -2.07
CA ALA A 127 8.04 3.37 -1.25
C ALA A 127 7.88 4.76 -0.60
N HIS A 128 6.81 5.46 -0.96
CA HIS A 128 6.51 6.80 -0.47
C HIS A 128 5.56 6.82 0.72
N GLY A 129 4.87 5.72 0.98
CA GLY A 129 3.90 5.57 2.05
C GLY A 129 2.91 4.46 1.74
N ALA A 130 2.03 4.19 2.69
CA ALA A 130 0.92 3.26 2.56
C ALA A 130 -0.40 4.00 2.75
N LEU A 131 -1.31 3.88 1.78
CA LEU A 131 -2.61 4.49 1.78
C LEU A 131 -3.68 3.45 2.10
N SER A 132 -4.46 3.65 3.16
CA SER A 132 -5.63 2.84 3.46
C SER A 132 -6.90 3.62 3.15
N MET A 133 -7.78 3.05 2.34
CA MET A 133 -9.11 3.59 2.08
C MET A 133 -10.12 2.90 2.99
N MET A 134 -10.90 3.68 3.73
CA MET A 134 -12.02 3.24 4.54
C MET A 134 -13.31 3.64 3.83
N ILE A 135 -14.11 2.66 3.42
CA ILE A 135 -15.43 2.90 2.84
C ILE A 135 -16.41 3.01 4.01
N LEU A 136 -16.85 4.22 4.31
CA LEU A 136 -17.77 4.57 5.39
C LEU A 136 -19.17 4.87 4.81
N GLU A 137 -20.17 5.07 5.67
CA GLU A 137 -21.55 5.37 5.24
C GLU A 137 -21.65 6.71 4.48
N ASP A 138 -20.83 7.68 4.87
CA ASP A 138 -20.76 9.02 4.27
C ASP A 138 -19.76 9.13 3.09
N GLY A 139 -19.10 8.04 2.76
CA GLY A 139 -18.17 7.97 1.64
C GLY A 139 -16.77 7.45 2.00
N PRO A 140 -15.87 7.40 1.02
CA PRO A 140 -14.52 6.91 1.24
C PRO A 140 -13.63 7.95 1.94
N LEU A 141 -12.95 7.52 2.99
CA LEU A 141 -11.93 8.28 3.70
C LEU A 141 -10.56 7.59 3.54
N PHE A 142 -9.57 8.35 3.11
CA PHE A 142 -8.21 7.86 2.89
C PHE A 142 -7.29 8.28 4.04
N ILE A 143 -6.43 7.38 4.49
CA ILE A 143 -5.51 7.61 5.61
C ILE A 143 -4.09 7.26 5.18
N ALA A 144 -3.14 8.16 5.37
CA ALA A 144 -1.72 8.03 5.05
C ALA A 144 -0.82 8.70 6.12
N ASP A 145 0.42 8.27 6.33
CA ASP A 145 1.01 7.00 5.97
C ASP A 145 0.75 5.98 7.08
N THR A 146 0.18 4.85 6.74
CA THR A 146 -0.24 3.88 7.77
C THR A 146 0.82 2.85 8.14
N HIS A 147 1.93 2.67 7.35
CA HIS A 147 2.83 1.53 7.55
C HIS A 147 4.31 1.74 7.15
N VAL A 148 4.65 2.73 6.33
CA VAL A 148 5.98 2.82 5.71
C VAL A 148 6.93 3.69 6.52
N ARG A 149 6.50 4.90 6.91
CA ARG A 149 7.33 5.91 7.56
C ARG A 149 6.81 6.24 8.95
N SER A 150 7.58 5.87 9.99
CA SER A 150 7.18 6.13 11.37
C SER A 150 7.13 7.62 11.68
N GLU A 151 8.18 8.35 11.29
CA GLU A 151 8.34 9.80 11.48
C GLU A 151 8.86 10.42 10.18
N PRO A 152 7.96 10.80 9.25
CA PRO A 152 8.39 11.34 7.96
C PRO A 152 8.99 12.74 8.10
N THR A 153 10.01 13.05 7.25
CA THR A 153 10.48 14.43 7.07
C THR A 153 9.45 15.26 6.28
N PRO A 154 9.58 16.59 6.21
CA PRO A 154 8.71 17.43 5.37
C PRO A 154 8.65 16.97 3.91
N GLU A 155 9.78 16.66 3.29
CA GLU A 155 9.87 16.18 1.90
C GLU A 155 9.18 14.82 1.74
N GLN A 156 9.27 13.98 2.75
CA GLN A 156 8.61 12.67 2.76
C GLN A 156 7.09 12.81 2.93
N LEU A 157 6.61 13.76 3.72
CA LEU A 157 5.19 14.10 3.80
C LEU A 157 4.67 14.59 2.45
N VAL A 158 5.41 15.46 1.78
CA VAL A 158 5.09 15.92 0.42
C VAL A 158 4.95 14.75 -0.56
N GLN A 159 5.88 13.80 -0.55
CA GLN A 159 5.79 12.60 -1.39
C GLN A 159 4.55 11.76 -1.06
N THR A 160 4.25 11.59 0.22
CA THR A 160 3.06 10.86 0.69
C THR A 160 1.77 11.53 0.22
N VAL A 161 1.66 12.85 0.35
CA VAL A 161 0.50 13.65 -0.09
C VAL A 161 0.29 13.55 -1.59
N ILE A 162 1.32 13.77 -2.38
CA ILE A 162 1.24 13.68 -3.85
C ILE A 162 0.87 12.25 -4.29
N GLY A 163 1.47 11.25 -3.64
CA GLY A 163 1.12 9.85 -3.88
C GLY A 163 -0.33 9.53 -3.54
N ALA A 164 -0.82 9.99 -2.38
CA ALA A 164 -2.20 9.82 -1.96
C ALA A 164 -3.18 10.50 -2.92
N ALA A 165 -2.92 11.74 -3.31
CA ALA A 165 -3.76 12.48 -4.26
C ALA A 165 -3.90 11.75 -5.61
N ARG A 166 -2.80 11.20 -6.14
CA ARG A 166 -2.84 10.38 -7.37
C ARG A 166 -3.72 9.14 -7.21
N HIS A 167 -3.63 8.45 -6.08
CA HIS A 167 -4.46 7.26 -5.83
C HIS A 167 -5.94 7.64 -5.64
N VAL A 168 -6.26 8.72 -4.94
CA VAL A 168 -7.63 9.20 -4.78
C VAL A 168 -8.29 9.47 -6.14
N ARG A 169 -7.57 10.09 -7.07
CA ARG A 169 -8.06 10.32 -8.44
C ARG A 169 -8.30 9.03 -9.22
N ARG A 170 -7.55 7.96 -8.97
CA ARG A 170 -7.82 6.64 -9.57
C ARG A 170 -9.18 6.06 -9.15
N PHE A 171 -9.71 6.48 -8.00
CA PHE A 171 -11.06 6.15 -7.56
C PHE A 171 -12.13 7.14 -8.08
N GLY A 172 -11.75 8.05 -8.98
CA GLY A 172 -12.67 9.05 -9.56
C GLY A 172 -13.05 10.18 -8.60
N LEU A 173 -12.23 10.44 -7.58
CA LEU A 173 -12.48 11.45 -6.57
C LEU A 173 -11.44 12.57 -6.63
N GLU A 174 -11.86 13.80 -6.31
CA GLU A 174 -10.92 14.91 -6.13
C GLU A 174 -10.33 14.86 -4.71
N PRO A 175 -8.99 14.91 -4.59
CA PRO A 175 -8.34 14.89 -3.29
C PRO A 175 -8.55 16.20 -2.53
N ASN A 176 -9.02 16.10 -1.28
CA ASN A 176 -9.15 17.18 -0.33
C ASN A 176 -8.36 16.78 0.92
N VAL A 177 -7.10 17.24 1.02
CA VAL A 177 -6.08 16.68 1.91
C VAL A 177 -5.94 17.50 3.17
N ALA A 178 -6.12 16.88 4.35
CA ALA A 178 -5.85 17.50 5.64
C ALA A 178 -4.57 16.93 6.27
N PHE A 179 -3.68 17.82 6.70
CA PHE A 179 -2.56 17.49 7.57
C PHE A 179 -3.04 17.44 9.02
N CYS A 180 -3.04 16.25 9.61
CA CYS A 180 -3.65 15.99 10.91
C CYS A 180 -2.59 15.92 12.01
N ALA A 181 -2.70 16.82 12.99
CA ALA A 181 -1.82 16.91 14.14
C ALA A 181 -2.60 17.30 15.42
N GLN A 182 -1.92 17.29 16.54
CA GLN A 182 -2.45 17.86 17.79
C GLN A 182 -2.50 19.39 17.74
N SER A 183 -1.55 20.03 17.03
CA SER A 183 -1.55 21.47 16.79
C SER A 183 -2.64 21.84 15.77
N GLN A 184 -3.19 23.04 15.91
CA GLN A 184 -4.14 23.63 14.98
C GLN A 184 -3.59 24.98 14.49
N PHE A 185 -3.15 25.04 13.26
CA PHE A 185 -2.68 26.25 12.59
C PHE A 185 -1.65 27.03 13.40
N GLY A 186 -0.69 26.31 14.01
CA GLY A 186 0.40 26.90 14.78
C GLY A 186 0.07 27.24 16.25
N ASN A 187 -1.06 26.84 16.78
CA ASN A 187 -1.43 27.16 18.17
C ASN A 187 -0.62 26.39 19.23
N LEU A 188 0.11 25.34 18.82
CA LEU A 188 0.96 24.55 19.69
C LEU A 188 2.33 24.38 19.06
N GLU A 189 3.39 24.76 19.77
CA GLU A 189 4.75 24.46 19.39
C GLU A 189 5.03 22.96 19.61
N CYS A 190 5.15 22.21 18.52
CA CYS A 190 5.54 20.81 18.56
C CYS A 190 6.20 20.41 17.23
N ASP A 191 7.13 19.45 17.31
CA ASP A 191 7.92 19.00 16.15
C ASP A 191 7.07 18.49 15.01
N THR A 192 5.98 17.77 15.32
CA THR A 192 5.06 17.24 14.31
C THR A 192 4.32 18.36 13.57
N GLY A 193 3.81 19.37 14.31
CA GLY A 193 3.17 20.53 13.70
C GLY A 193 4.13 21.33 12.83
N GLN A 194 5.37 21.53 13.28
CA GLN A 194 6.38 22.25 12.51
C GLN A 194 6.70 21.48 11.21
N ARG A 195 6.96 20.16 11.27
CA ARG A 195 7.21 19.35 10.07
C ARG A 195 6.07 19.43 9.05
N MET A 196 4.83 19.50 9.51
CA MET A 196 3.67 19.62 8.63
C MET A 196 3.59 21.00 7.97
N ARG A 197 3.86 22.08 8.71
CA ARG A 197 3.95 23.44 8.14
C ARG A 197 5.04 23.52 7.09
N ASP A 198 6.24 22.99 7.39
CA ASP A 198 7.35 22.94 6.44
C ASP A 198 6.98 22.15 5.17
N ALA A 199 6.24 21.05 5.31
CA ALA A 199 5.73 20.29 4.18
C ALA A 199 4.72 21.08 3.33
N ILE A 200 3.84 21.85 3.97
CA ILE A 200 2.88 22.73 3.28
C ILE A 200 3.60 23.83 2.51
N GLU A 201 4.63 24.43 3.08
CA GLU A 201 5.46 25.42 2.36
C GLU A 201 6.13 24.83 1.11
N ILE A 202 6.60 23.57 1.19
CA ILE A 202 7.16 22.88 0.02
C ILE A 202 6.07 22.59 -1.03
N LEU A 203 4.85 22.24 -0.61
CA LEU A 203 3.73 22.03 -1.51
C LEU A 203 3.29 23.34 -2.19
N ASP A 204 3.24 24.42 -1.43
CA ASP A 204 2.87 25.76 -1.95
C ASP A 204 3.81 26.22 -3.09
N ALA A 205 5.08 25.83 -3.01
CA ALA A 205 6.06 26.12 -4.08
C ALA A 205 5.87 25.26 -5.34
N LYS A 206 5.03 24.21 -5.32
CA LYS A 206 4.88 23.23 -6.42
C LYS A 206 3.71 23.50 -7.36
N ASN A 207 2.85 24.46 -7.06
CA ASN A 207 1.65 24.79 -7.86
C ASN A 207 0.81 23.55 -8.20
N LEU A 208 0.36 22.83 -7.18
CA LEU A 208 -0.44 21.62 -7.31
C LEU A 208 -1.90 21.95 -7.64
N ASP A 209 -2.58 21.04 -8.31
CA ASP A 209 -3.95 21.17 -8.80
C ASP A 209 -5.02 20.55 -7.86
N PHE A 210 -4.67 20.31 -6.60
CA PHE A 210 -5.59 19.81 -5.58
C PHE A 210 -5.47 20.61 -4.28
N VAL A 211 -6.51 20.49 -3.43
CA VAL A 211 -6.58 21.22 -2.17
C VAL A 211 -5.89 20.47 -1.04
N TYR A 212 -5.09 21.18 -0.27
CA TYR A 212 -4.50 20.71 0.98
C TYR A 212 -4.52 21.84 2.01
N GLU A 213 -4.65 21.49 3.31
CA GLU A 213 -4.75 22.44 4.40
C GLU A 213 -4.24 21.82 5.71
N GLY A 214 -3.78 22.64 6.63
CA GLY A 214 -3.38 22.24 7.98
C GLY A 214 -2.24 23.07 8.55
N GLU A 215 -1.61 22.65 9.61
CA GLU A 215 -1.95 21.42 10.38
C GLU A 215 -3.20 21.67 11.26
N MET A 216 -4.03 20.64 11.44
CA MET A 216 -5.25 20.74 12.21
C MET A 216 -5.61 19.42 12.92
N ASN A 217 -6.50 19.47 13.90
CA ASN A 217 -7.07 18.26 14.49
C ASN A 217 -8.01 17.56 13.49
N VAL A 218 -8.22 16.27 13.68
CA VAL A 218 -9.06 15.44 12.79
C VAL A 218 -10.52 15.93 12.75
N ASP A 219 -11.05 16.42 13.85
CA ASP A 219 -12.41 16.99 13.90
C ASP A 219 -12.54 18.23 13.00
N ALA A 220 -11.57 19.14 13.03
CA ALA A 220 -11.55 20.30 12.13
C ALA A 220 -11.32 19.90 10.66
N ALA A 221 -10.64 18.79 10.40
CA ALA A 221 -10.48 18.24 9.04
C ALA A 221 -11.82 17.71 8.49
N LEU A 222 -12.63 17.09 9.33
CA LEU A 222 -13.88 16.43 8.94
C LEU A 222 -15.12 17.32 9.06
N ASP A 223 -15.10 18.33 9.96
CA ASP A 223 -16.19 19.28 10.16
C ASP A 223 -15.85 20.66 9.57
N PRO A 224 -16.45 21.02 8.41
CA PRO A 224 -16.22 22.32 7.77
C PRO A 224 -16.66 23.53 8.62
N GLU A 225 -17.72 23.38 9.43
CA GLU A 225 -18.22 24.48 10.27
C GLU A 225 -17.26 24.73 11.44
N LEU A 226 -16.75 23.69 12.05
CA LEU A 226 -15.70 23.79 13.07
C LEU A 226 -14.46 24.46 12.49
N ARG A 227 -14.00 24.00 11.32
CA ARG A 227 -12.80 24.55 10.67
C ARG A 227 -12.97 26.03 10.33
N GLU A 228 -14.10 26.46 9.76
CA GLU A 228 -14.33 27.86 9.43
C GLU A 228 -14.32 28.77 10.68
N ARG A 229 -14.74 28.26 11.85
CA ARG A 229 -14.62 29.00 13.11
C ARG A 229 -13.17 29.13 13.59
N LEU A 230 -12.35 28.11 13.35
CA LEU A 230 -10.94 28.08 13.78
C LEU A 230 -10.01 28.84 12.81
N LEU A 231 -10.29 28.73 11.53
CA LEU A 231 -9.52 29.37 10.47
C LEU A 231 -10.49 29.97 9.41
N PRO A 232 -11.03 31.15 9.64
CA PRO A 232 -11.85 31.83 8.64
C PRO A 232 -11.07 32.02 7.33
N GLY A 233 -11.68 31.58 6.22
CA GLY A 233 -11.02 31.67 4.93
C GLY A 233 -10.07 30.52 4.60
N SER A 234 -10.16 29.39 5.30
CA SER A 234 -9.48 28.15 4.93
C SER A 234 -9.64 27.84 3.43
N ARG A 235 -8.55 27.43 2.76
CA ARG A 235 -8.57 27.03 1.35
C ARG A 235 -9.33 25.71 1.12
N MET A 236 -9.50 24.90 2.16
CA MET A 236 -10.28 23.67 2.10
C MET A 236 -11.78 23.95 2.23
N LYS A 237 -12.58 23.52 1.28
CA LYS A 237 -14.04 23.55 1.33
C LYS A 237 -14.60 22.14 1.46
N GLY A 238 -15.65 21.97 2.30
CA GLY A 238 -16.17 20.64 2.63
C GLY A 238 -15.27 19.85 3.58
N SER A 239 -15.61 18.59 3.84
CA SER A 239 -14.82 17.66 4.63
C SER A 239 -13.58 17.20 3.88
N ALA A 240 -12.47 16.95 4.59
CA ALA A 240 -11.35 16.24 4.02
C ALA A 240 -11.74 14.79 3.65
N ASN A 241 -11.22 14.31 2.54
CA ASN A 241 -11.29 12.89 2.17
C ASN A 241 -9.95 12.18 2.27
N VAL A 242 -8.86 12.92 2.54
CA VAL A 242 -7.53 12.38 2.79
C VAL A 242 -6.98 12.95 4.08
N LEU A 243 -6.68 12.08 5.04
CA LEU A 243 -6.04 12.45 6.31
C LEU A 243 -4.58 12.00 6.27
N VAL A 244 -3.65 12.95 6.40
CA VAL A 244 -2.21 12.70 6.44
C VAL A 244 -1.69 12.99 7.84
N PHE A 245 -1.01 12.00 8.42
CA PHE A 245 -0.47 12.10 9.77
C PHE A 245 1.06 12.22 9.75
N GLY A 246 1.60 12.99 10.67
CA GLY A 246 3.04 13.13 10.87
C GLY A 246 3.68 11.98 11.66
N HIS A 247 2.90 10.95 12.01
CA HIS A 247 3.35 9.79 12.74
C HIS A 247 2.52 8.55 12.38
N ALA A 248 3.19 7.43 12.05
CA ALA A 248 2.49 6.21 11.63
C ALA A 248 1.59 5.63 12.74
N ASP A 249 1.93 5.79 14.01
CA ASP A 249 1.10 5.31 15.12
C ASP A 249 -0.26 6.00 15.15
N ALA A 250 -0.30 7.32 14.87
CA ALA A 250 -1.55 8.07 14.79
C ALA A 250 -2.41 7.59 13.61
N ALA A 251 -1.81 7.50 12.43
CA ALA A 251 -2.50 7.01 11.22
C ALA A 251 -3.02 5.57 11.40
N SER A 252 -2.19 4.68 11.95
CA SER A 252 -2.55 3.30 12.23
C SER A 252 -3.67 3.19 13.28
N GLY A 253 -3.61 4.00 14.33
CA GLY A 253 -4.65 4.05 15.37
C GLY A 253 -6.00 4.46 14.80
N VAL A 254 -6.07 5.53 14.03
CA VAL A 254 -7.29 6.02 13.36
C VAL A 254 -7.83 4.97 12.39
N ARG A 255 -6.98 4.41 11.53
CA ARG A 255 -7.35 3.31 10.63
C ARG A 255 -7.98 2.13 11.37
N ASN A 256 -7.36 1.67 12.44
CA ASN A 256 -7.84 0.51 13.21
C ASN A 256 -9.17 0.78 13.90
N ILE A 257 -9.38 1.98 14.46
CA ILE A 257 -10.65 2.37 15.08
C ILE A 257 -11.75 2.41 14.03
N LEU A 258 -11.53 3.05 12.89
CA LEU A 258 -12.52 3.12 11.81
C LEU A 258 -12.90 1.74 11.28
N LYS A 259 -11.91 0.85 11.11
CA LYS A 259 -12.15 -0.54 10.69
C LYS A 259 -13.02 -1.32 11.68
N MET A 260 -12.80 -1.15 12.98
CA MET A 260 -13.46 -1.96 14.01
C MET A 260 -14.74 -1.35 14.56
N LYS A 261 -14.87 -0.04 14.53
CA LYS A 261 -16.00 0.70 15.16
C LYS A 261 -16.79 1.54 14.17
N GLY A 262 -16.15 2.00 13.09
CA GLY A 262 -16.82 2.80 12.07
C GLY A 262 -17.63 2.00 11.06
N GLY A 263 -17.69 0.66 11.18
CA GLY A 263 -18.37 -0.20 10.19
C GLY A 263 -17.72 -0.19 8.82
N GLY A 264 -16.56 0.45 8.68
CA GLY A 264 -15.88 0.67 7.41
C GLY A 264 -15.27 -0.60 6.82
N LEU A 265 -15.47 -0.79 5.51
CA LEU A 265 -14.72 -1.77 4.74
C LEU A 265 -13.36 -1.16 4.38
N GLU A 266 -12.28 -1.80 4.79
CA GLU A 266 -10.93 -1.39 4.41
C GLU A 266 -10.54 -1.92 3.03
N VAL A 267 -10.04 -1.04 2.17
CA VAL A 267 -9.31 -1.36 0.95
C VAL A 267 -7.88 -0.84 1.10
N GLY A 268 -6.92 -1.76 1.11
CA GLY A 268 -5.52 -1.41 1.37
C GLY A 268 -4.82 -2.39 2.33
N PRO A 269 -3.61 -2.02 2.83
CA PRO A 269 -2.87 -0.81 2.46
C PRO A 269 -2.34 -0.83 1.02
N ILE A 270 -2.51 0.27 0.30
CA ILE A 270 -1.97 0.46 -1.05
C ILE A 270 -0.57 1.02 -0.91
N LEU A 271 0.44 0.31 -1.39
CA LEU A 271 1.83 0.78 -1.36
C LEU A 271 2.03 1.83 -2.46
N MET A 272 2.35 3.05 -2.06
CA MET A 272 2.57 4.17 -2.97
C MET A 272 4.05 4.27 -3.38
N GLY A 273 4.30 4.75 -4.60
CA GLY A 273 5.65 5.01 -5.12
C GLY A 273 6.30 3.85 -5.86
N MET A 274 5.67 2.67 -5.89
CA MET A 274 6.21 1.46 -6.55
C MET A 274 5.61 1.18 -7.93
N GLY A 275 4.99 2.16 -8.56
CA GLY A 275 4.38 2.00 -9.89
C GLY A 275 3.25 0.97 -9.94
N ASN A 276 2.54 0.73 -8.83
CA ASN A 276 1.50 -0.30 -8.67
C ASN A 276 2.00 -1.75 -8.84
N ARG A 277 3.33 -1.96 -8.83
CA ARG A 277 3.95 -3.27 -9.04
C ARG A 277 3.97 -4.17 -7.79
N ALA A 278 3.74 -3.60 -6.61
CA ALA A 278 3.69 -4.37 -5.37
C ALA A 278 2.78 -3.71 -4.34
N HIS A 279 2.04 -4.54 -3.60
CA HIS A 279 1.26 -4.12 -2.44
C HIS A 279 1.48 -5.07 -1.27
N ILE A 280 1.51 -4.51 -0.06
CA ILE A 280 1.69 -5.27 1.17
C ILE A 280 0.42 -5.13 1.99
N VAL A 281 -0.30 -6.22 2.14
CA VAL A 281 -1.50 -6.28 3.00
C VAL A 281 -1.11 -6.61 4.44
N THR A 282 -2.06 -6.60 5.35
CA THR A 282 -1.84 -6.97 6.74
C THR A 282 -2.43 -8.34 7.07
N PRO A 283 -1.95 -9.03 8.12
CA PRO A 283 -2.52 -10.32 8.54
C PRO A 283 -4.03 -10.29 8.85
N SER A 284 -4.62 -9.12 9.05
CA SER A 284 -6.06 -8.94 9.27
C SER A 284 -6.88 -8.80 7.97
N ILE A 285 -6.25 -8.92 6.78
CA ILE A 285 -6.94 -8.86 5.50
C ILE A 285 -7.94 -10.03 5.35
N THR A 286 -9.08 -9.78 4.74
CA THR A 286 -10.07 -10.79 4.37
C THR A 286 -9.84 -11.30 2.94
N ALA A 287 -10.49 -12.39 2.54
CA ALA A 287 -10.47 -12.84 1.14
C ALA A 287 -11.04 -11.77 0.19
N ARG A 288 -12.11 -11.08 0.58
CA ARG A 288 -12.67 -9.96 -0.19
C ARG A 288 -11.70 -8.77 -0.27
N GLY A 289 -10.99 -8.48 0.82
CA GLY A 289 -9.94 -7.46 0.81
C GLY A 289 -8.79 -7.80 -0.16
N LEU A 290 -8.39 -9.07 -0.26
CA LEU A 290 -7.39 -9.53 -1.24
C LEU A 290 -7.89 -9.39 -2.68
N LEU A 291 -9.16 -9.71 -2.95
CA LEU A 291 -9.77 -9.49 -4.26
C LEU A 291 -9.75 -8.00 -4.64
N ASN A 292 -10.13 -7.12 -3.72
CA ASN A 292 -10.09 -5.67 -3.95
C ASN A 292 -8.65 -5.19 -4.24
N MET A 293 -7.66 -5.73 -3.53
CA MET A 293 -6.25 -5.41 -3.79
C MET A 293 -5.76 -5.95 -5.14
N ALA A 294 -6.26 -7.12 -5.58
CA ALA A 294 -5.96 -7.64 -6.91
C ALA A 294 -6.50 -6.73 -8.02
N ALA A 295 -7.74 -6.25 -7.88
CA ALA A 295 -8.34 -5.29 -8.81
C ALA A 295 -7.54 -3.96 -8.88
N ILE A 296 -7.05 -3.47 -7.73
CA ILE A 296 -6.17 -2.29 -7.70
C ILE A 296 -4.84 -2.58 -8.39
N ALA A 297 -4.23 -3.74 -8.14
CA ALA A 297 -2.96 -4.14 -8.72
C ALA A 297 -3.04 -4.30 -10.24
N GLY A 298 -4.15 -4.83 -10.77
CA GLY A 298 -4.41 -4.99 -12.19
C GLY A 298 -4.76 -3.68 -12.93
N THR A 299 -5.14 -2.62 -12.20
CA THR A 299 -5.47 -1.34 -12.83
C THR A 299 -4.21 -0.58 -13.24
N PRO A 300 -4.04 -0.23 -14.53
CA PRO A 300 -2.87 0.53 -14.97
C PRO A 300 -2.71 1.84 -14.21
N VAL A 301 -1.47 2.16 -13.84
CA VAL A 301 -1.12 3.52 -13.39
C VAL A 301 -0.98 4.37 -14.64
N THR A 302 -2.03 5.08 -15.00
CA THR A 302 -1.92 6.14 -16.01
C THR A 302 -0.98 7.20 -15.43
N HIS A 303 0.08 7.51 -16.16
CA HIS A 303 0.95 8.65 -15.87
C HIS A 303 0.13 9.93 -16.03
N TYR A 304 -0.53 10.35 -14.96
CA TYR A 304 -0.91 11.77 -14.87
C TYR A 304 0.40 12.50 -14.55
N GLY A 305 0.87 13.23 -15.55
CA GLY A 305 2.12 13.98 -15.54
C GLY A 305 2.23 15.00 -14.41
#